data_edf5970e370fb772e9d5834086a6d2ed
#
_entry.id   edf5970e370fb772e9d5834086a6d2ed
#
_cell.length_a   1.000
_cell.length_b   1.000
_cell.length_c   1.000
_cell.angle_alpha   90.00
_cell.angle_beta   90.00
_cell.angle_gamma   90.00
#
_symmetry.space_group_name_H-M   'P 1'
#
loop_
_entity.id
_entity.type
_entity.pdbx_description
1 polymer ?
#
loop_
_entity_poly.entity_id
_entity_poly.type
_entity_poly.pdbx_seq_one_letter_code
_entity_poly.pdbx_strand_id
1 'polypeptide(L)'
;MTCPVLTLPAILFAVLGAPGLLHAETPVAPGLDRPLAVSEAAADLQWGDCPAIFPPGCKISVLHGNPAAPGADVFLRVPSGYTIPAHSHTSAERMVLVSGQLDVTYAGHPTASLKPGDYAYGPATLPHTARCNGTEACTLFIAFNGAVDALPFAGTI
;
A
#
# COMPACT_ATOMS: atom_id res chain seq x y z
N MET A 1 91.97 -19.43 16.23
CA MET A 1 91.13 -18.62 15.26
C MET A 1 89.67 -18.98 15.46
N THR A 2 89.01 -18.20 16.29
CA THR A 2 87.56 -18.44 16.66
C THR A 2 86.70 -17.42 15.94
N CYS A 3 85.79 -17.88 15.07
CA CYS A 3 84.78 -17.07 14.39
C CYS A 3 83.66 -16.76 15.36
N PRO A 4 83.20 -15.52 15.46
CA PRO A 4 81.96 -15.22 16.21
C PRO A 4 80.71 -15.49 15.39
N VAL A 5 79.76 -16.21 16.01
CA VAL A 5 78.43 -16.45 15.47
C VAL A 5 77.55 -15.22 15.75
N LEU A 6 77.02 -14.59 14.64
CA LEU A 6 76.15 -13.46 14.74
C LEU A 6 74.70 -14.02 14.87
N THR A 7 74.06 -13.79 16.01
CA THR A 7 72.60 -14.08 16.20
C THR A 7 71.76 -12.88 15.81
N LEU A 8 70.92 -13.04 14.79
CA LEU A 8 69.88 -12.06 14.41
C LEU A 8 68.70 -12.17 15.36
N PRO A 9 68.10 -11.07 15.81
CA PRO A 9 66.86 -11.10 16.56
C PRO A 9 65.66 -11.29 15.61
N ALA A 10 64.75 -12.24 15.93
CA ALA A 10 63.51 -12.43 15.27
C ALA A 10 62.55 -11.28 15.62
N ILE A 11 62.14 -10.51 14.63
CA ILE A 11 61.12 -9.48 14.78
C ILE A 11 59.73 -10.16 14.66
N LEU A 12 59.03 -10.21 15.77
CA LEU A 12 57.67 -10.71 15.85
C LEU A 12 56.70 -9.60 15.38
N PHE A 13 56.14 -9.74 14.17
CA PHE A 13 55.06 -8.86 13.71
C PHE A 13 53.73 -9.27 14.40
N ALA A 14 53.30 -8.46 15.35
CA ALA A 14 51.95 -8.56 15.89
C ALA A 14 50.92 -8.00 14.86
N VAL A 15 50.16 -8.87 14.25
CA VAL A 15 49.03 -8.48 13.42
C VAL A 15 47.90 -8.05 14.35
N LEU A 16 47.70 -6.73 14.51
CA LEU A 16 46.51 -6.18 15.14
C LEU A 16 45.31 -6.39 14.19
N GLY A 17 44.54 -7.43 14.45
CA GLY A 17 43.23 -7.63 13.84
C GLY A 17 42.26 -6.53 14.30
N ALA A 18 41.84 -5.67 13.38
CA ALA A 18 40.77 -4.72 13.65
C ALA A 18 39.46 -5.48 13.95
N PRO A 19 38.72 -5.13 15.01
CA PRO A 19 37.41 -5.71 15.24
C PRO A 19 36.48 -5.31 14.09
N GLY A 20 36.09 -6.29 13.26
CA GLY A 20 35.03 -6.11 12.29
C GLY A 20 33.74 -5.67 13.02
N LEU A 21 33.24 -4.49 12.68
CA LEU A 21 31.89 -4.06 13.08
C LEU A 21 30.90 -5.04 12.48
N LEU A 22 30.47 -6.01 13.28
CA LEU A 22 29.29 -6.81 13.01
C LEU A 22 28.12 -5.82 13.00
N HIS A 23 27.67 -5.45 11.80
CA HIS A 23 26.38 -4.80 11.65
C HIS A 23 25.35 -5.85 12.10
N ALA A 24 24.81 -5.68 13.31
CA ALA A 24 23.65 -6.42 13.75
C ALA A 24 22.49 -5.95 12.84
N GLU A 25 22.14 -6.76 11.86
CA GLU A 25 20.89 -6.60 11.14
C GLU A 25 19.78 -6.71 12.19
N THR A 26 19.09 -5.59 12.42
CA THR A 26 17.86 -5.59 13.23
C THR A 26 16.91 -6.62 12.60
N PRO A 27 16.43 -7.62 13.37
CA PRO A 27 15.48 -8.57 12.82
C PRO A 27 14.24 -7.82 12.39
N VAL A 28 14.01 -7.75 11.07
CA VAL A 28 12.77 -7.27 10.48
C VAL A 28 11.65 -8.18 10.96
N ALA A 29 10.63 -7.61 11.58
CA ALA A 29 9.48 -8.37 12.05
C ALA A 29 8.92 -9.20 10.87
N PRO A 30 8.73 -10.52 11.03
CA PRO A 30 8.28 -11.35 9.92
C PRO A 30 6.88 -10.93 9.50
N GLY A 31 6.74 -10.37 8.29
CA GLY A 31 5.48 -10.13 7.61
C GLY A 31 5.24 -8.76 6.99
N LEU A 32 5.92 -7.68 7.41
CA LEU A 32 5.60 -6.32 6.96
C LEU A 32 6.53 -5.74 5.88
N ASP A 33 7.73 -6.27 5.69
CA ASP A 33 8.72 -5.73 4.74
C ASP A 33 9.22 -6.76 3.72
N ARG A 34 8.35 -7.63 3.25
CA ARG A 34 8.70 -8.53 2.14
C ARG A 34 8.24 -7.94 0.83
N PRO A 35 9.05 -8.05 -0.24
CA PRO A 35 8.56 -7.73 -1.57
C PRO A 35 7.27 -8.48 -1.87
N LEU A 36 6.27 -7.76 -2.38
CA LEU A 36 4.97 -8.28 -2.73
C LEU A 36 4.69 -8.01 -4.22
N ALA A 37 4.24 -9.03 -4.93
CA ALA A 37 3.68 -8.89 -6.27
C ALA A 37 2.40 -9.71 -6.31
N VAL A 38 1.25 -9.06 -6.49
CA VAL A 38 -0.05 -9.71 -6.47
C VAL A 38 -0.94 -9.17 -7.58
N SER A 39 -1.67 -10.06 -8.24
CA SER A 39 -2.71 -9.71 -9.21
C SER A 39 -4.05 -9.54 -8.50
N GLU A 40 -4.91 -8.64 -9.00
CA GLU A 40 -6.30 -8.55 -8.54
C GLU A 40 -7.10 -9.84 -8.74
N ALA A 41 -6.68 -10.68 -9.69
CA ALA A 41 -7.28 -11.97 -10.01
C ALA A 41 -6.67 -13.13 -9.20
N ALA A 42 -5.73 -12.87 -8.29
CA ALA A 42 -5.11 -13.91 -7.49
C ALA A 42 -6.15 -14.63 -6.60
N ALA A 43 -6.16 -15.97 -6.66
CA ALA A 43 -7.16 -16.78 -5.98
C ALA A 43 -6.99 -16.80 -4.45
N ASP A 44 -5.82 -16.43 -3.96
CA ASP A 44 -5.45 -16.39 -2.55
C ASP A 44 -5.69 -15.02 -1.89
N LEU A 45 -6.17 -14.02 -2.64
CA LEU A 45 -6.56 -12.73 -2.07
C LEU A 45 -7.69 -12.92 -1.04
N GLN A 46 -7.48 -12.36 0.14
CA GLN A 46 -8.47 -12.40 1.20
C GLN A 46 -9.41 -11.20 1.08
N TRP A 47 -10.61 -11.42 0.55
CA TRP A 47 -11.64 -10.42 0.38
C TRP A 47 -12.59 -10.38 1.58
N GLY A 48 -12.68 -9.23 2.25
CA GLY A 48 -13.69 -8.93 3.25
C GLY A 48 -14.80 -8.04 2.69
N ASP A 49 -15.86 -7.85 3.48
CA ASP A 49 -16.89 -6.85 3.17
C ASP A 49 -16.37 -5.45 3.45
N CYS A 50 -16.79 -4.47 2.63
CA CYS A 50 -16.55 -3.06 2.91
C CYS A 50 -17.29 -2.62 4.19
N PRO A 51 -16.91 -1.45 4.78
CA PRO A 51 -17.67 -0.87 5.90
C PRO A 51 -19.16 -0.74 5.61
N ALA A 52 -19.99 -0.81 6.65
CA ALA A 52 -21.48 -0.89 6.54
C ALA A 52 -22.14 0.33 5.85
N ILE A 53 -21.41 1.43 5.64
CA ILE A 53 -21.92 2.56 4.83
C ILE A 53 -22.06 2.22 3.36
N PHE A 54 -21.36 1.19 2.88
CA PHE A 54 -21.45 0.72 1.49
C PHE A 54 -22.53 -0.37 1.37
N PRO A 55 -23.40 -0.31 0.36
CA PRO A 55 -24.36 -1.38 0.10
C PRO A 55 -23.66 -2.75 -0.09
N PRO A 56 -24.37 -3.87 0.09
CA PRO A 56 -23.83 -5.20 -0.19
C PRO A 56 -23.25 -5.31 -1.60
N GLY A 57 -22.14 -6.05 -1.73
CA GLY A 57 -21.45 -6.26 -3.00
C GLY A 57 -20.09 -5.58 -3.09
N CYS A 58 -19.82 -4.57 -2.26
CA CYS A 58 -18.47 -4.01 -2.11
C CYS A 58 -17.58 -4.96 -1.33
N LYS A 59 -16.37 -5.21 -1.85
CA LYS A 59 -15.34 -6.04 -1.22
C LYS A 59 -14.02 -5.27 -1.12
N ILE A 60 -13.27 -5.54 -0.06
CA ILE A 60 -11.95 -4.96 0.19
C ILE A 60 -10.95 -6.05 0.53
N SER A 61 -9.73 -5.94 0.02
CA SER A 61 -8.60 -6.82 0.35
C SER A 61 -7.41 -5.96 0.75
N VAL A 62 -6.87 -6.21 1.93
CA VAL A 62 -5.64 -5.53 2.39
C VAL A 62 -4.45 -6.20 1.72
N LEU A 63 -3.67 -5.42 0.97
CA LEU A 63 -2.47 -5.88 0.26
C LEU A 63 -1.23 -5.73 1.12
N HIS A 64 -1.11 -4.58 1.78
CA HIS A 64 0.04 -4.25 2.61
C HIS A 64 -0.38 -3.31 3.74
N GLY A 65 0.38 -3.35 4.84
CA GLY A 65 0.19 -2.46 5.98
C GLY A 65 -0.96 -2.87 6.91
N ASN A 66 -1.21 -2.02 7.90
CA ASN A 66 -2.30 -2.18 8.85
C ASN A 66 -3.40 -1.18 8.53
N PRO A 67 -4.62 -1.59 8.18
CA PRO A 67 -5.70 -0.65 7.84
C PRO A 67 -6.10 0.29 8.98
N ALA A 68 -5.77 -0.02 10.23
CA ALA A 68 -5.98 0.87 11.37
C ALA A 68 -4.85 1.91 11.56
N ALA A 69 -3.83 1.92 10.69
CA ALA A 69 -2.66 2.79 10.77
C ALA A 69 -2.39 3.46 9.41
N PRO A 70 -1.55 4.51 9.38
CA PRO A 70 -1.14 5.13 8.12
C PRO A 70 -0.40 4.18 7.19
N GLY A 71 -0.59 4.36 5.86
CA GLY A 71 0.19 3.68 4.83
C GLY A 71 -0.32 2.29 4.44
N ALA A 72 -1.61 2.00 4.63
CA ALA A 72 -2.20 0.78 4.11
C ALA A 72 -2.53 0.89 2.62
N ASP A 73 -2.26 -0.21 1.91
CA ASP A 73 -2.62 -0.44 0.51
C ASP A 73 -3.73 -1.48 0.42
N VAL A 74 -4.74 -1.20 -0.37
CA VAL A 74 -5.89 -2.10 -0.52
C VAL A 74 -6.31 -2.25 -1.98
N PHE A 75 -6.95 -3.37 -2.30
CA PHE A 75 -7.89 -3.45 -3.41
C PHE A 75 -9.31 -3.26 -2.90
N LEU A 76 -10.07 -2.44 -3.61
CA LEU A 76 -11.52 -2.31 -3.45
C LEU A 76 -12.19 -2.79 -4.72
N ARG A 77 -13.18 -3.68 -4.60
CA ARG A 77 -13.91 -4.24 -5.74
C ARG A 77 -15.41 -4.04 -5.57
N VAL A 78 -16.05 -3.57 -6.62
CA VAL A 78 -17.50 -3.40 -6.68
C VAL A 78 -18.04 -4.01 -7.97
N PRO A 79 -19.25 -4.60 -7.95
CA PRO A 79 -19.84 -5.18 -9.17
C PRO A 79 -20.20 -4.09 -10.19
N SER A 80 -20.42 -4.50 -11.44
CA SER A 80 -20.99 -3.64 -12.49
C SER A 80 -22.29 -3.00 -12.01
N GLY A 81 -22.48 -1.73 -12.34
CA GLY A 81 -23.67 -0.94 -11.98
C GLY A 81 -23.69 -0.45 -10.53
N TYR A 82 -22.70 -0.82 -9.72
CA TYR A 82 -22.64 -0.43 -8.32
C TYR A 82 -22.37 1.07 -8.16
N THR A 83 -23.13 1.70 -7.26
CA THR A 83 -22.87 3.07 -6.83
C THR A 83 -22.21 3.05 -5.45
N ILE A 84 -21.02 3.59 -5.36
CA ILE A 84 -20.35 3.91 -4.10
C ILE A 84 -21.01 5.15 -3.53
N PRO A 85 -21.67 5.08 -2.35
CA PRO A 85 -22.40 6.20 -1.78
C PRO A 85 -21.50 7.40 -1.50
N ALA A 86 -22.09 8.57 -1.37
CA ALA A 86 -21.39 9.78 -0.97
C ALA A 86 -20.73 9.61 0.40
N HIS A 87 -19.43 9.80 0.46
CA HIS A 87 -18.61 9.65 1.67
C HIS A 87 -17.36 10.51 1.58
N SER A 88 -16.62 10.59 2.67
CA SER A 88 -15.30 11.21 2.74
C SER A 88 -14.35 10.34 3.58
N HIS A 89 -13.07 10.63 3.53
CA HIS A 89 -12.05 9.98 4.36
C HIS A 89 -11.38 11.00 5.27
N THR A 90 -10.90 10.59 6.44
CA THR A 90 -10.12 11.48 7.32
C THR A 90 -8.75 11.81 6.76
N SER A 91 -8.22 10.96 5.88
CA SER A 91 -6.94 11.17 5.18
C SER A 91 -7.14 11.21 3.66
N ALA A 92 -6.12 11.70 2.96
CA ALA A 92 -6.10 11.61 1.51
C ALA A 92 -5.93 10.15 1.04
N GLU A 93 -6.57 9.83 -0.09
CA GLU A 93 -6.42 8.57 -0.81
C GLU A 93 -5.82 8.81 -2.20
N ARG A 94 -5.11 7.82 -2.69
CA ARG A 94 -4.61 7.76 -4.06
C ARG A 94 -5.11 6.48 -4.70
N MET A 95 -5.82 6.61 -5.80
CA MET A 95 -6.45 5.48 -6.48
C MET A 95 -5.86 5.27 -7.87
N VAL A 96 -5.78 4.03 -8.28
CA VAL A 96 -5.62 3.64 -9.68
C VAL A 96 -6.72 2.65 -10.03
N LEU A 97 -7.46 2.91 -11.10
CA LEU A 97 -8.39 1.91 -11.60
C LEU A 97 -7.61 0.76 -12.24
N VAL A 98 -7.78 -0.44 -11.70
CA VAL A 98 -7.09 -1.66 -12.17
C VAL A 98 -7.91 -2.34 -13.26
N SER A 99 -9.24 -2.45 -13.06
CA SER A 99 -10.17 -3.04 -14.03
C SER A 99 -11.53 -2.37 -13.99
N GLY A 100 -12.31 -2.53 -15.06
CA GLY A 100 -13.64 -1.97 -15.22
C GLY A 100 -13.64 -0.54 -15.79
N GLN A 101 -14.75 0.18 -15.59
CA GLN A 101 -14.94 1.60 -15.93
C GLN A 101 -15.64 2.29 -14.77
N LEU A 102 -15.04 3.36 -14.25
CA LEU A 102 -15.50 4.04 -13.04
C LEU A 102 -15.67 5.54 -13.29
N ASP A 103 -16.83 6.07 -12.95
CA ASP A 103 -16.99 7.52 -12.80
C ASP A 103 -16.82 7.89 -11.34
N VAL A 104 -16.00 8.91 -11.06
CA VAL A 104 -15.84 9.50 -9.72
C VAL A 104 -16.17 10.98 -9.76
N THR A 105 -16.95 11.43 -8.78
CA THR A 105 -17.34 12.85 -8.64
C THR A 105 -16.98 13.33 -7.23
N TYR A 106 -16.12 14.31 -7.15
CA TYR A 106 -15.78 15.02 -5.90
C TYR A 106 -16.67 16.25 -5.76
N ALA A 107 -17.08 16.59 -4.54
CA ALA A 107 -17.92 17.75 -4.26
C ALA A 107 -17.34 19.04 -4.87
N GLY A 108 -18.13 19.73 -5.69
CA GLY A 108 -17.74 20.94 -6.37
C GLY A 108 -16.85 20.78 -7.60
N HIS A 109 -16.61 19.53 -8.04
CA HIS A 109 -15.78 19.23 -9.21
C HIS A 109 -16.57 18.44 -10.27
N PRO A 110 -16.17 18.54 -11.55
CA PRO A 110 -16.80 17.71 -12.60
C PRO A 110 -16.48 16.23 -12.39
N THR A 111 -17.37 15.37 -12.85
CA THR A 111 -17.15 13.92 -12.88
C THR A 111 -15.96 13.56 -13.75
N ALA A 112 -15.08 12.72 -13.23
CA ALA A 112 -13.98 12.12 -13.97
C ALA A 112 -14.31 10.66 -14.30
N SER A 113 -14.24 10.28 -15.58
CA SER A 113 -14.41 8.90 -16.03
C SER A 113 -13.05 8.23 -16.15
N LEU A 114 -12.83 7.18 -15.36
CA LEU A 114 -11.60 6.43 -15.28
C LEU A 114 -11.69 5.12 -16.07
N LYS A 115 -10.57 4.77 -16.71
CA LYS A 115 -10.31 3.47 -17.34
C LYS A 115 -9.06 2.84 -16.71
N PRO A 116 -8.80 1.54 -16.89
CA PRO A 116 -7.64 0.88 -16.33
C PRO A 116 -6.32 1.63 -16.58
N GLY A 117 -5.56 1.87 -15.52
CA GLY A 117 -4.33 2.65 -15.50
C GLY A 117 -4.51 4.13 -15.16
N ASP A 118 -5.74 4.67 -15.15
CA ASP A 118 -5.97 6.06 -14.78
C ASP A 118 -5.86 6.24 -13.25
N TYR A 119 -5.27 7.38 -12.87
CA TYR A 119 -5.04 7.79 -11.49
C TYR A 119 -6.06 8.85 -11.05
N ALA A 120 -6.54 8.73 -9.81
CA ALA A 120 -7.32 9.76 -9.14
C ALA A 120 -6.77 10.05 -7.74
N TYR A 121 -6.88 11.30 -7.31
CA TYR A 121 -6.48 11.76 -5.98
C TYR A 121 -7.69 12.33 -5.25
N GLY A 122 -8.01 11.74 -4.10
CA GLY A 122 -9.04 12.19 -3.17
C GLY A 122 -8.40 12.96 -2.01
N PRO A 123 -8.56 14.30 -1.92
CA PRO A 123 -8.11 15.05 -0.74
C PRO A 123 -8.81 14.58 0.53
N ALA A 124 -8.11 14.71 1.66
CA ALA A 124 -8.72 14.46 2.96
C ALA A 124 -9.99 15.31 3.14
N THR A 125 -11.02 14.73 3.72
CA THR A 125 -12.31 15.34 4.06
C THR A 125 -13.18 15.82 2.89
N LEU A 126 -12.70 15.73 1.63
CA LEU A 126 -13.51 16.12 0.48
C LEU A 126 -14.51 14.99 0.13
N PRO A 127 -15.83 15.26 0.22
CA PRO A 127 -16.82 14.25 -0.11
C PRO A 127 -16.80 13.87 -1.58
N HIS A 128 -17.04 12.60 -1.86
CA HIS A 128 -17.12 12.08 -3.22
C HIS A 128 -18.06 10.88 -3.30
N THR A 129 -18.45 10.56 -4.52
CA THR A 129 -19.21 9.38 -4.89
C THR A 129 -18.59 8.76 -6.14
N ALA A 130 -18.81 7.47 -6.36
CA ALA A 130 -18.36 6.85 -7.61
C ALA A 130 -19.39 5.83 -8.12
N ARG A 131 -19.30 5.51 -9.41
CA ARG A 131 -20.16 4.51 -10.06
C ARG A 131 -19.35 3.64 -11.00
N CYS A 132 -19.47 2.33 -10.83
CA CYS A 132 -18.93 1.35 -11.78
C CYS A 132 -19.90 1.22 -12.97
N ASN A 133 -19.52 1.73 -14.15
CA ASN A 133 -20.41 1.90 -15.30
C ASN A 133 -20.30 0.80 -16.36
N GLY A 134 -19.24 0.04 -16.39
CA GLY A 134 -19.03 -0.98 -17.41
C GLY A 134 -19.90 -2.23 -17.22
N THR A 135 -19.67 -3.24 -18.03
CA THR A 135 -20.27 -4.57 -17.91
C THR A 135 -19.51 -5.47 -16.95
N GLU A 136 -18.29 -5.07 -16.57
CA GLU A 136 -17.40 -5.78 -15.69
C GLU A 136 -17.36 -5.12 -14.31
N ALA A 137 -16.92 -5.87 -13.30
CA ALA A 137 -16.65 -5.32 -11.98
C ALA A 137 -15.52 -4.28 -12.06
N CYS A 138 -15.58 -3.26 -11.21
CA CYS A 138 -14.49 -2.31 -11.04
C CYS A 138 -13.60 -2.73 -9.88
N THR A 139 -12.30 -2.79 -10.12
CA THR A 139 -11.28 -2.96 -9.06
C THR A 139 -10.40 -1.72 -9.02
N LEU A 140 -10.28 -1.14 -7.83
CA LEU A 140 -9.40 -0.02 -7.53
C LEU A 140 -8.24 -0.52 -6.67
N PHE A 141 -7.03 -0.11 -6.99
CA PHE A 141 -5.94 -0.02 -6.02
C PHE A 141 -6.06 1.31 -5.29
N ILE A 142 -6.02 1.29 -3.96
CA ILE A 142 -6.09 2.51 -3.14
C ILE A 142 -4.97 2.49 -2.11
N ALA A 143 -4.18 3.58 -2.08
CA ALA A 143 -3.19 3.85 -1.04
C ALA A 143 -3.69 4.99 -0.14
N PHE A 144 -3.84 4.70 1.15
CA PHE A 144 -4.29 5.66 2.16
C PHE A 144 -3.11 6.33 2.87
N ASN A 145 -3.18 7.65 3.06
CA ASN A 145 -2.17 8.36 3.86
C ASN A 145 -2.33 8.13 5.36
N GLY A 146 -3.57 7.96 5.83
CA GLY A 146 -3.93 7.64 7.21
C GLY A 146 -4.50 6.24 7.33
N ALA A 147 -5.24 5.99 8.40
CA ALA A 147 -6.04 4.77 8.54
C ALA A 147 -7.10 4.68 7.43
N VAL A 148 -7.43 3.46 7.05
CA VAL A 148 -8.53 3.20 6.10
C VAL A 148 -9.85 3.46 6.83
N ASP A 149 -10.58 4.48 6.40
CA ASP A 149 -11.89 4.80 6.91
C ASP A 149 -12.82 5.25 5.78
N ALA A 150 -14.10 5.36 6.07
CA ALA A 150 -15.09 5.98 5.21
C ALA A 150 -16.22 6.55 6.07
N LEU A 151 -16.43 7.84 5.98
CA LEU A 151 -17.41 8.59 6.74
C LEU A 151 -18.59 8.95 5.84
N PRO A 152 -19.85 8.59 6.23
CA PRO A 152 -21.00 8.88 5.40
C PRO A 152 -21.18 10.39 5.23
N PHE A 153 -21.58 10.81 4.03
CA PHE A 153 -21.87 12.20 3.71
C PHE A 153 -23.33 12.31 3.23
N ALA A 154 -24.13 13.11 3.95
CA ALA A 154 -25.57 13.29 3.66
C ALA A 154 -25.88 14.50 2.76
N GLY A 155 -24.86 15.24 2.31
CA GLY A 155 -25.01 16.39 1.41
C GLY A 155 -25.11 16.00 -0.06
N THR A 156 -25.21 17.01 -0.91
CA THR A 156 -25.16 16.84 -2.38
C THR A 156 -23.72 16.94 -2.88
N ILE A 157 -23.36 16.10 -3.84
CA ILE A 157 -22.06 16.11 -4.55
C ILE A 157 -22.24 16.70 -5.93
#